data_cda9229a3338447242c378e281a7fac8
#
_entry.id   cda9229a3338447242c378e281a7fac8
#
_cell.length_a   1.000
_cell.length_b   1.000
_cell.length_c   1.000
_cell.angle_alpha   90.00
_cell.angle_beta   90.00
_cell.angle_gamma   90.00
#
_symmetry.space_group_name_H-M   'P 1'
#
loop_
_entity.id
_entity.type
_entity.pdbx_description
1 polymer ?
#
loop_
_entity_poly.entity_id
_entity_poly.type
_entity_poly.pdbx_seq_one_letter_code
_entity_poly.pdbx_strand_id
1 'polypeptide(L)'
;MILELANLDWAILAILLVSTILSAFRGFVREALALGSWILAVIVARWFAPMLSMHLSPYIDMASARTLMAYGILIVGTLIACGLLTRVLSELIRVSGLSATDRLLGMVFGFLRGALLVLLGVAALHYFTPVAQDPWWQSSRLVPLVLDLLNVIKPMVLEHTDQLLQNLAKG
;
A
#
# COMPACT_ATOMS: atom_id res chain seq x y z
N MET A 1 24.41 -7.71 -27.37
CA MET A 1 23.61 -6.47 -27.26
C MET A 1 23.20 -6.39 -25.78
N ILE A 2 24.12 -5.85 -24.99
CA ILE A 2 23.90 -5.64 -23.56
C ILE A 2 22.88 -4.51 -23.48
N LEU A 3 21.76 -4.78 -22.79
CA LEU A 3 20.70 -3.79 -22.55
C LEU A 3 21.32 -2.60 -21.81
N GLU A 4 21.58 -1.50 -22.50
CA GLU A 4 21.92 -0.24 -21.86
C GLU A 4 20.64 0.27 -21.18
N LEU A 5 20.44 -0.20 -19.96
CA LEU A 5 19.36 0.26 -19.09
C LEU A 5 19.79 1.60 -18.48
N ALA A 6 18.89 2.57 -18.51
CA ALA A 6 19.09 3.83 -17.81
C ALA A 6 19.15 3.62 -16.30
N ASN A 7 19.77 4.54 -15.57
CA ASN A 7 19.85 4.47 -14.10
C ASN A 7 18.46 4.33 -13.44
N LEU A 8 17.45 4.90 -14.07
CA LEU A 8 16.06 4.79 -13.61
C LEU A 8 15.48 3.37 -13.77
N ASP A 9 15.83 2.69 -14.88
CA ASP A 9 15.41 1.30 -15.09
C ASP A 9 15.99 0.38 -14.01
N TRP A 10 17.24 0.60 -13.61
CA TRP A 10 17.85 -0.12 -12.50
C TRP A 10 17.16 0.14 -11.17
N ALA A 11 16.75 1.39 -10.92
CA ALA A 11 15.98 1.73 -9.72
C ALA A 11 14.61 1.01 -9.70
N ILE A 12 13.90 1.01 -10.83
CA ILE A 12 12.62 0.29 -10.98
C ILE A 12 12.81 -1.21 -10.74
N LEU A 13 13.80 -1.83 -11.39
CA LEU A 13 14.10 -3.25 -11.20
C LEU A 13 14.50 -3.57 -9.76
N ALA A 14 15.28 -2.71 -9.11
CA ALA A 14 15.66 -2.86 -7.72
C ALA A 14 14.43 -2.83 -6.79
N ILE A 15 13.48 -1.91 -6.99
CA ILE A 15 12.24 -1.83 -6.21
C ILE A 15 11.42 -3.12 -6.38
N LEU A 16 11.23 -3.58 -7.62
CA LEU A 16 10.50 -4.82 -7.91
C LEU A 16 11.17 -6.03 -7.25
N LEU A 17 12.47 -6.16 -7.41
CA LEU A 17 13.24 -7.29 -6.92
C LEU A 17 13.28 -7.30 -5.39
N VAL A 18 13.57 -6.18 -4.76
CA VAL A 18 13.59 -6.06 -3.28
C VAL A 18 12.20 -6.34 -2.70
N SER A 19 11.13 -5.78 -3.28
CA SER A 19 9.76 -6.03 -2.85
C SER A 19 9.41 -7.52 -2.95
N THR A 20 9.76 -8.17 -4.06
CA THR A 20 9.49 -9.60 -4.29
C THR A 20 10.27 -10.49 -3.31
N ILE A 21 11.57 -10.22 -3.14
CA ILE A 21 12.43 -11.00 -2.23
C ILE A 21 11.96 -10.86 -0.78
N LEU A 22 11.68 -9.64 -0.32
CA LEU A 22 11.21 -9.41 1.04
C LEU A 22 9.88 -10.15 1.31
N SER A 23 8.96 -10.15 0.34
CA SER A 23 7.70 -10.88 0.47
C SER A 23 7.88 -12.39 0.40
N ALA A 24 8.84 -12.91 -0.36
CA ALA A 24 9.21 -14.33 -0.37
C ALA A 24 9.71 -14.81 1.01
N PHE A 25 10.48 -13.97 1.71
CA PHE A 25 10.94 -14.28 3.07
C PHE A 25 9.84 -14.16 4.12
N ARG A 26 8.93 -13.21 3.95
CA ARG A 26 7.83 -12.96 4.91
C ARG A 26 6.66 -13.90 4.74
N GLY A 27 6.40 -14.37 3.52
CA GLY A 27 5.24 -15.16 3.13
C GLY A 27 4.00 -14.30 2.84
N PHE A 28 3.10 -14.85 2.00
CA PHE A 28 1.87 -14.19 1.57
C PHE A 28 0.94 -13.85 2.73
N VAL A 29 0.72 -14.80 3.64
CA VAL A 29 -0.23 -14.61 4.75
C VAL A 29 0.17 -13.43 5.62
N ARG A 30 1.47 -13.29 5.91
CA ARG A 30 1.95 -12.15 6.71
C ARG A 30 1.76 -10.82 6.00
N GLU A 31 2.00 -10.75 4.70
CA GLU A 31 1.80 -9.53 3.90
C GLU A 31 0.32 -9.19 3.75
N ALA A 32 -0.54 -10.18 3.48
CA ALA A 32 -1.98 -10.00 3.36
C ALA A 32 -2.61 -9.55 4.70
N LEU A 33 -2.21 -10.17 5.81
CA LEU A 33 -2.66 -9.77 7.14
C LEU A 33 -2.17 -8.38 7.53
N ALA A 34 -0.94 -8.01 7.15
CA ALA A 34 -0.44 -6.66 7.39
C ALA A 34 -1.27 -5.60 6.66
N LEU A 35 -1.60 -5.85 5.37
CA LEU A 35 -2.46 -4.95 4.61
C LEU A 35 -3.87 -4.89 5.20
N GLY A 36 -4.46 -6.05 5.52
CA GLY A 36 -5.77 -6.14 6.18
C GLY A 36 -5.80 -5.42 7.53
N SER A 37 -4.70 -5.46 8.28
CA SER A 37 -4.57 -4.76 9.57
C SER A 37 -4.67 -3.24 9.43
N TRP A 38 -4.09 -2.68 8.38
CA TRP A 38 -4.22 -1.24 8.10
C TRP A 38 -5.66 -0.85 7.75
N ILE A 39 -6.32 -1.63 6.90
CA ILE A 39 -7.73 -1.42 6.55
C ILE A 39 -8.59 -1.51 7.80
N LEU A 40 -8.39 -2.56 8.60
CA LEU A 40 -9.14 -2.76 9.85
C LEU A 40 -8.87 -1.62 10.85
N ALA A 41 -7.63 -1.16 10.98
CA ALA A 41 -7.29 -0.06 11.87
C ALA A 41 -8.01 1.25 11.51
N VAL A 42 -8.11 1.55 10.21
CA VAL A 42 -8.86 2.73 9.73
C VAL A 42 -10.36 2.58 10.00
N ILE A 43 -10.93 1.40 9.77
CA ILE A 43 -12.36 1.12 10.05
C ILE A 43 -12.65 1.26 11.54
N VAL A 44 -11.85 0.62 12.40
CA VAL A 44 -11.99 0.70 13.86
C VAL A 44 -11.85 2.14 14.34
N ALA A 45 -10.82 2.85 13.86
CA ALA A 45 -10.64 4.24 14.22
C ALA A 45 -11.85 5.10 13.81
N ARG A 46 -12.38 4.92 12.60
CA ARG A 46 -13.55 5.70 12.14
C ARG A 46 -14.80 5.45 12.97
N TRP A 47 -15.03 4.23 13.40
CA TRP A 47 -16.22 3.89 14.17
C TRP A 47 -16.12 4.28 15.66
N PHE A 48 -14.94 4.09 16.25
CA PHE A 48 -14.75 4.24 17.68
C PHE A 48 -14.07 5.55 18.11
N ALA A 49 -13.44 6.31 17.20
CA ALA A 49 -12.79 7.57 17.55
C ALA A 49 -13.76 8.61 18.15
N PRO A 50 -15.01 8.78 17.69
CA PRO A 50 -15.94 9.72 18.34
C PRO A 50 -16.20 9.35 19.80
N MET A 51 -16.45 8.06 20.07
CA MET A 51 -16.69 7.56 21.44
C MET A 51 -15.44 7.75 22.33
N LEU A 52 -14.26 7.37 21.85
CA LEU A 52 -13.02 7.54 22.59
C LEU A 52 -12.67 9.02 22.80
N SER A 53 -12.92 9.88 21.82
CA SER A 53 -12.74 11.33 21.94
C SER A 53 -13.58 11.93 23.07
N MET A 54 -14.82 11.45 23.27
CA MET A 54 -15.66 11.88 24.40
C MET A 54 -15.02 11.50 25.75
N HIS A 55 -14.44 10.32 25.87
CA HIS A 55 -13.75 9.89 27.10
C HIS A 55 -12.46 10.66 27.38
N LEU A 56 -11.82 11.21 26.35
CA LEU A 56 -10.63 12.05 26.46
C LEU A 56 -10.95 13.52 26.83
N SER A 57 -12.24 13.89 26.87
CA SER A 57 -12.68 15.26 27.18
C SER A 57 -12.18 15.81 28.53
N PRO A 58 -12.07 15.02 29.60
CA PRO A 58 -11.54 15.54 30.87
C PRO A 58 -10.04 15.84 30.88
N TYR A 59 -9.30 15.30 29.91
CA TYR A 59 -7.84 15.36 29.85
C TYR A 59 -7.34 16.30 28.75
N ILE A 60 -8.14 16.59 27.73
CA ILE A 60 -7.75 17.36 26.56
C ILE A 60 -8.87 18.35 26.21
N ASP A 61 -8.65 19.64 26.47
CA ASP A 61 -9.63 20.68 26.21
C ASP A 61 -9.85 20.94 24.71
N MET A 62 -8.77 20.87 23.90
CA MET A 62 -8.80 21.15 22.48
C MET A 62 -9.46 20.03 21.70
N ALA A 63 -10.63 20.28 21.08
CA ALA A 63 -11.40 19.28 20.37
C ALA A 63 -10.64 18.58 19.22
N SER A 64 -9.83 19.34 18.46
CA SER A 64 -9.05 18.78 17.36
C SER A 64 -7.95 17.84 17.87
N ALA A 65 -7.24 18.21 18.92
CA ALA A 65 -6.18 17.39 19.53
C ALA A 65 -6.78 16.09 20.11
N ARG A 66 -7.92 16.19 20.80
CA ARG A 66 -8.67 15.04 21.35
C ARG A 66 -9.08 14.04 20.29
N THR A 67 -9.61 14.52 19.17
CA THR A 67 -10.00 13.68 18.05
C THR A 67 -8.76 13.02 17.41
N LEU A 68 -7.72 13.76 17.17
CA LEU A 68 -6.46 13.24 16.60
C LEU A 68 -5.84 12.16 17.50
N MET A 69 -5.80 12.40 18.81
CA MET A 69 -5.34 11.41 19.80
C MET A 69 -6.19 10.15 19.81
N ALA A 70 -7.52 10.27 19.73
CA ALA A 70 -8.42 9.13 19.67
C ALA A 70 -8.16 8.26 18.42
N TYR A 71 -8.01 8.89 17.25
CA TYR A 71 -7.61 8.18 16.02
C TYR A 71 -6.25 7.50 16.18
N GLY A 72 -5.24 8.21 16.69
CA GLY A 72 -3.90 7.66 16.90
C GLY A 72 -3.89 6.44 17.82
N ILE A 73 -4.55 6.53 18.96
CA ILE A 73 -4.66 5.42 19.94
C ILE A 73 -5.33 4.20 19.31
N LEU A 74 -6.44 4.38 18.60
CA LEU A 74 -7.18 3.28 17.96
C LEU A 74 -6.40 2.64 16.82
N ILE A 75 -5.74 3.43 15.97
CA ILE A 75 -4.91 2.91 14.88
C ILE A 75 -3.76 2.09 15.46
N VAL A 76 -2.98 2.66 16.38
CA VAL A 76 -1.82 1.98 16.97
C VAL A 76 -2.25 0.74 17.75
N GLY A 77 -3.30 0.84 18.58
CA GLY A 77 -3.83 -0.29 19.34
C GLY A 77 -4.30 -1.44 18.42
N THR A 78 -5.03 -1.13 17.36
CA THR A 78 -5.48 -2.13 16.38
C THR A 78 -4.30 -2.77 15.65
N LEU A 79 -3.31 -1.98 15.22
CA LEU A 79 -2.12 -2.52 14.55
C LEU A 79 -1.31 -3.44 15.47
N ILE A 80 -1.18 -3.11 16.76
CA ILE A 80 -0.52 -3.97 17.75
C ILE A 80 -1.28 -5.28 17.92
N ALA A 81 -2.60 -5.22 18.11
CA ALA A 81 -3.44 -6.41 18.27
C ALA A 81 -3.38 -7.32 17.03
N CYS A 82 -3.51 -6.75 15.85
CA CYS A 82 -3.38 -7.48 14.58
C CYS A 82 -1.96 -8.03 14.37
N GLY A 83 -0.93 -7.30 14.79
CA GLY A 83 0.45 -7.75 14.71
C GLY A 83 0.73 -8.99 15.58
N LEU A 84 0.15 -9.05 16.77
CA LEU A 84 0.21 -10.23 17.63
C LEU A 84 -0.52 -11.42 17.00
N LEU A 85 -1.72 -11.21 16.48
CA LEU A 85 -2.48 -12.24 15.77
C LEU A 85 -1.74 -12.76 14.55
N THR A 86 -1.15 -11.86 13.76
CA THR A 86 -0.34 -12.22 12.58
C THR A 86 0.85 -13.10 12.94
N ARG A 87 1.51 -12.88 14.08
CA ARG A 87 2.61 -13.73 14.55
C ARG A 87 2.14 -15.15 14.81
N VAL A 88 1.02 -15.30 15.53
CA VAL A 88 0.45 -16.61 15.86
C VAL A 88 0.04 -17.36 14.59
N LEU A 89 -0.68 -16.71 13.67
CA LEU A 89 -1.12 -17.33 12.42
C LEU A 89 0.07 -17.71 11.52
N SER A 90 1.11 -16.85 11.44
CA SER A 90 2.31 -17.15 10.65
C SER A 90 3.07 -18.36 11.19
N GLU A 91 3.10 -18.54 12.50
CA GLU A 91 3.75 -19.71 13.11
C GLU A 91 2.95 -21.00 12.82
N LEU A 92 1.62 -20.95 12.88
CA LEU A 92 0.76 -22.08 12.51
C LEU A 92 1.00 -22.53 11.06
N ILE A 93 1.12 -21.60 10.12
CA ILE A 93 1.42 -21.90 8.72
C ILE A 93 2.80 -22.54 8.57
N ARG A 94 3.79 -22.04 9.32
CA ARG A 94 5.12 -22.61 9.28
C ARG A 94 5.17 -24.07 9.74
N VAL A 95 4.41 -24.40 10.76
CA VAL A 95 4.34 -25.76 11.32
C VAL A 95 3.50 -26.68 10.43
N SER A 96 2.50 -26.17 9.70
CA SER A 96 1.62 -26.96 8.84
C SER A 96 2.26 -27.47 7.54
N GLY A 97 3.51 -27.11 7.24
CA GLY A 97 4.20 -27.49 6.00
C GLY A 97 3.80 -26.69 4.74
N LEU A 98 2.88 -25.75 4.85
CA LEU A 98 2.40 -24.88 3.75
C LEU A 98 3.38 -23.74 3.42
N SER A 99 4.56 -23.72 4.04
CA SER A 99 5.52 -22.62 3.94
C SER A 99 6.04 -22.38 2.51
N ALA A 100 6.18 -23.42 1.69
CA ALA A 100 6.63 -23.27 0.30
C ALA A 100 5.60 -22.55 -0.57
N THR A 101 4.33 -22.95 -0.47
CA THR A 101 3.23 -22.30 -1.20
C THR A 101 3.01 -20.87 -0.73
N ASP A 102 3.08 -20.63 0.58
CA ASP A 102 2.98 -19.29 1.15
C ASP A 102 4.08 -18.35 0.65
N ARG A 103 5.32 -18.85 0.49
CA ARG A 103 6.43 -18.08 -0.09
C ARG A 103 6.23 -17.79 -1.57
N LEU A 104 5.75 -18.76 -2.36
CA LEU A 104 5.46 -18.56 -3.78
C LEU A 104 4.36 -17.49 -3.97
N LEU A 105 3.27 -17.60 -3.23
CA LEU A 105 2.21 -16.59 -3.22
C LEU A 105 2.74 -15.24 -2.72
N GLY A 106 3.63 -15.25 -1.74
CA GLY A 106 4.32 -14.07 -1.24
C GLY A 106 5.14 -13.37 -2.33
N MET A 107 5.86 -14.12 -3.17
CA MET A 107 6.61 -13.54 -4.31
C MET A 107 5.66 -12.85 -5.30
N VAL A 108 4.56 -13.49 -5.68
CA VAL A 108 3.57 -12.90 -6.57
C VAL A 108 3.00 -11.62 -5.97
N PHE A 109 2.61 -11.65 -4.71
CA PHE A 109 2.08 -10.49 -4.00
C PHE A 109 3.12 -9.36 -3.87
N GLY A 110 4.37 -9.71 -3.55
CA GLY A 110 5.49 -8.77 -3.45
C GLY A 110 5.79 -8.10 -4.79
N PHE A 111 5.73 -8.86 -5.89
CA PHE A 111 5.88 -8.32 -7.24
C PHE A 111 4.76 -7.32 -7.57
N LEU A 112 3.50 -7.70 -7.33
CA LEU A 112 2.34 -6.81 -7.56
C LEU A 112 2.43 -5.53 -6.72
N ARG A 113 2.81 -5.64 -5.45
CA ARG A 113 3.06 -4.50 -4.57
C ARG A 113 4.20 -3.62 -5.09
N GLY A 114 5.31 -4.23 -5.52
CA GLY A 114 6.43 -3.51 -6.11
C GLY A 114 6.03 -2.77 -7.38
N ALA A 115 5.25 -3.43 -8.26
CA ALA A 115 4.71 -2.83 -9.46
C ALA A 115 3.78 -1.65 -9.16
N LEU A 116 2.93 -1.78 -8.13
CA LEU A 116 2.07 -0.69 -7.67
C LEU A 116 2.89 0.50 -7.15
N LEU A 117 3.94 0.25 -6.36
CA LEU A 117 4.83 1.31 -5.87
C LEU A 117 5.56 2.02 -7.01
N VAL A 118 6.04 1.28 -8.01
CA VAL A 118 6.66 1.85 -9.22
C VAL A 118 5.64 2.68 -10.00
N LEU A 119 4.43 2.15 -10.21
CA LEU A 119 3.36 2.85 -10.91
C LEU A 119 3.02 4.17 -10.22
N LEU A 120 2.83 4.17 -8.89
CA LEU A 120 2.53 5.36 -8.11
C LEU A 120 3.71 6.35 -8.11
N GLY A 121 4.95 5.85 -7.99
CA GLY A 121 6.15 6.68 -8.02
C GLY A 121 6.35 7.36 -9.37
N VAL A 122 6.22 6.61 -10.48
CA VAL A 122 6.32 7.15 -11.85
C VAL A 122 5.18 8.13 -12.12
N ALA A 123 3.95 7.81 -11.70
CA ALA A 123 2.81 8.72 -11.82
C ALA A 123 3.04 10.02 -11.03
N ALA A 124 3.47 9.91 -9.78
CA ALA A 124 3.74 11.08 -8.95
C ALA A 124 4.82 11.97 -9.58
N LEU A 125 5.93 11.40 -10.01
CA LEU A 125 6.98 12.15 -10.69
C LEU A 125 6.49 12.79 -11.98
N HIS A 126 5.76 12.06 -12.81
CA HIS A 126 5.27 12.54 -14.09
C HIS A 126 4.27 13.71 -13.97
N TYR A 127 3.35 13.64 -12.98
CA TYR A 127 2.28 14.64 -12.85
C TYR A 127 2.63 15.82 -11.94
N PHE A 128 3.51 15.61 -10.95
CA PHE A 128 3.83 16.66 -9.97
C PHE A 128 5.18 17.36 -10.20
N THR A 129 6.00 16.84 -11.13
CA THR A 129 7.33 17.40 -11.40
C THR A 129 7.59 17.49 -12.90
N PRO A 130 8.43 18.42 -13.38
CA PRO A 130 8.77 18.57 -14.80
C PRO A 130 9.79 17.55 -15.31
N VAL A 131 10.00 16.43 -14.63
CA VAL A 131 11.02 15.39 -14.95
C VAL A 131 10.84 14.75 -16.33
N ALA A 132 9.65 14.86 -16.93
CA ALA A 132 9.39 14.32 -18.26
C ALA A 132 10.31 14.90 -19.35
N GLN A 133 10.93 16.06 -19.09
CA GLN A 133 11.85 16.73 -20.00
C GLN A 133 13.32 16.36 -19.75
N ASP A 134 13.62 15.69 -18.64
CA ASP A 134 14.98 15.36 -18.25
C ASP A 134 15.54 14.17 -19.06
N PRO A 135 16.84 14.21 -19.45
CA PRO A 135 17.46 13.15 -20.24
C PRO A 135 17.44 11.77 -19.58
N TRP A 136 17.59 11.73 -18.23
CA TRP A 136 17.57 10.48 -17.47
C TRP A 136 16.17 9.81 -17.44
N TRP A 137 15.11 10.59 -17.54
CA TRP A 137 13.74 10.10 -17.67
C TRP A 137 13.45 9.56 -19.05
N GLN A 138 13.82 10.33 -20.09
CA GLN A 138 13.59 9.97 -21.49
C GLN A 138 14.43 8.78 -21.97
N SER A 139 15.58 8.55 -21.35
CA SER A 139 16.44 7.39 -21.64
C SER A 139 15.95 6.07 -21.04
N SER A 140 14.98 6.12 -20.13
CA SER A 140 14.39 4.93 -19.52
C SER A 140 13.52 4.17 -20.52
N ARG A 141 13.68 2.84 -20.54
CA ARG A 141 12.85 1.94 -21.34
C ARG A 141 11.62 1.44 -20.58
N LEU A 142 11.67 1.43 -19.27
CA LEU A 142 10.58 0.95 -18.43
C LEU A 142 9.53 2.03 -18.16
N VAL A 143 9.90 3.30 -18.11
CA VAL A 143 8.96 4.41 -17.89
C VAL A 143 7.83 4.45 -18.92
N PRO A 144 8.07 4.35 -20.24
CA PRO A 144 6.98 4.30 -21.22
C PRO A 144 6.01 3.16 -20.96
N LEU A 145 6.49 1.96 -20.63
CA LEU A 145 5.64 0.80 -20.31
C LEU A 145 4.77 1.05 -19.06
N VAL A 146 5.33 1.71 -18.06
CA VAL A 146 4.57 2.08 -16.83
C VAL A 146 3.53 3.15 -17.16
N LEU A 147 3.85 4.14 -18.00
CA LEU A 147 2.91 5.17 -18.42
C LEU A 147 1.79 4.59 -19.31
N ASP A 148 2.10 3.65 -20.19
CA ASP A 148 1.09 2.95 -20.99
C ASP A 148 0.12 2.17 -20.08
N LEU A 149 0.65 1.47 -19.07
CA LEU A 149 -0.18 0.79 -18.07
C LEU A 149 -1.06 1.77 -17.28
N LEU A 150 -0.52 2.93 -16.91
CA LEU A 150 -1.28 4.02 -16.29
C LEU A 150 -2.43 4.51 -17.17
N ASN A 151 -2.18 4.68 -18.47
CA ASN A 151 -3.19 5.12 -19.42
C ASN A 151 -4.33 4.11 -19.61
N VAL A 152 -4.04 2.82 -19.45
CA VAL A 152 -5.07 1.75 -19.47
C VAL A 152 -5.89 1.75 -18.17
N ILE A 153 -5.24 1.97 -17.02
CA ILE A 153 -5.90 1.91 -15.71
C ILE A 153 -6.71 3.19 -15.43
N LYS A 154 -6.22 4.35 -15.88
CA LYS A 154 -6.84 5.66 -15.61
C LYS A 154 -8.32 5.75 -15.97
N PRO A 155 -8.80 5.36 -17.17
CA PRO A 155 -10.22 5.42 -17.51
C PRO A 155 -11.06 4.50 -16.61
N MET A 156 -10.56 3.30 -16.29
CA MET A 156 -11.26 2.34 -15.44
C MET A 156 -11.47 2.87 -14.02
N VAL A 157 -10.48 3.58 -13.46
CA VAL A 157 -10.58 4.21 -12.14
C VAL A 157 -11.54 5.41 -12.17
N LEU A 158 -11.47 6.26 -13.20
CA LEU A 158 -12.32 7.44 -13.31
C LEU A 158 -13.80 7.07 -13.47
N GLU A 159 -14.13 6.10 -14.33
CA GLU A 159 -15.51 5.63 -14.50
C GLU A 159 -16.13 5.13 -13.18
N HIS A 160 -15.36 4.36 -12.40
CA HIS A 160 -15.84 3.88 -11.10
C HIS A 160 -16.00 5.02 -10.08
N THR A 161 -15.12 6.01 -10.11
CA THR A 161 -15.20 7.16 -9.21
C THR A 161 -16.41 8.03 -9.53
N ASP A 162 -16.68 8.28 -10.80
CA ASP A 162 -17.87 9.05 -11.24
C ASP A 162 -19.17 8.34 -10.91
N GLN A 163 -19.25 7.03 -11.06
CA GLN A 163 -20.40 6.22 -10.65
C GLN A 163 -20.64 6.27 -9.13
N LEU A 164 -19.57 6.19 -8.32
CA LEU A 164 -19.68 6.30 -6.87
C LEU A 164 -20.15 7.69 -6.44
N LEU A 165 -19.60 8.75 -7.04
CA LEU A 165 -20.01 10.12 -6.75
C LEU A 165 -21.47 10.39 -7.15
N GLN A 166 -21.92 9.87 -8.29
CA GLN A 166 -23.32 9.97 -8.71
C GLN A 166 -24.28 9.21 -7.80
N ASN A 167 -23.86 8.05 -7.29
CA ASN A 167 -24.67 7.28 -6.34
C ASN A 167 -24.75 7.95 -4.97
N LEU A 168 -23.69 8.59 -4.51
CA LEU A 168 -23.67 9.35 -3.26
C LEU A 168 -24.45 10.67 -3.36
N ALA A 169 -24.56 11.24 -4.56
CA ALA A 169 -25.34 12.47 -4.79
C ALA A 169 -26.85 12.22 -4.92
N LYS A 170 -27.26 10.96 -5.12
CA LYS A 170 -28.67 10.55 -5.27
C LYS A 170 -29.30 9.97 -4.01
N GLY A 171 -28.54 9.73 -2.96
CA GLY A 171 -28.98 9.22 -1.65
C GLY A 171 -28.96 10.30 -0.58
#